data_5317ad5afca7d5bf12c7fd549dbdf307
#
_entry.id   5317ad5afca7d5bf12c7fd549dbdf307
#
_cell.length_a   1.000
_cell.length_b   1.000
_cell.length_c   1.000
_cell.angle_alpha   90.00
_cell.angle_beta   90.00
_cell.angle_gamma   90.00
#
_symmetry.space_group_name_H-M   'P 1'
#
loop_
_entity.id
_entity.type
_entity.pdbx_description
1 polymer ?
#
loop_
_entity_poly.entity_id
_entity_poly.type
_entity_poly.pdbx_seq_one_letter_code
_entity_poly.pdbx_strand_id
1 'polypeptide(L)'
;MREDITSIPISEVFEPQDGCPLCRLRDVLEERMTDYITGAAMMEPDVRQETNRLGFCNPHYRRLLAQRKRLSVALMLESHLAEVEKEAFATGLGGKTKKVK
;
A
#
# COMPACT_ATOMS: atom_id res chain seq x y z
N MET A 1 23.05 -16.41 -16.45
CA MET A 1 22.64 -15.01 -16.26
C MET A 1 23.19 -14.53 -14.94
N ARG A 2 23.80 -13.37 -14.97
CA ARG A 2 24.37 -12.83 -13.75
C ARG A 2 23.24 -12.28 -12.89
N GLU A 3 23.11 -12.81 -11.71
CA GLU A 3 22.06 -12.38 -10.81
C GLU A 3 22.52 -11.25 -9.91
N ASP A 4 21.75 -10.19 -9.89
CA ASP A 4 21.96 -9.09 -9.00
C ASP A 4 20.59 -8.69 -8.41
N ILE A 5 20.56 -7.65 -7.63
CA ILE A 5 19.35 -7.20 -6.95
C ILE A 5 18.23 -6.86 -7.94
N THR A 6 18.58 -6.36 -9.12
CA THR A 6 17.60 -5.96 -10.11
C THR A 6 17.11 -7.12 -10.96
N SER A 7 17.95 -8.15 -11.15
CA SER A 7 17.59 -9.28 -12.02
C SER A 7 16.95 -10.43 -11.26
N ILE A 8 17.12 -10.51 -9.93
CA ILE A 8 16.52 -11.58 -9.13
C ILE A 8 15.01 -11.66 -9.29
N PRO A 9 14.25 -10.55 -9.16
CA PRO A 9 12.80 -10.62 -9.34
C PRO A 9 12.40 -11.09 -10.73
N ILE A 10 13.18 -10.72 -11.74
CA ILE A 10 12.90 -11.13 -13.13
C ILE A 10 13.13 -12.63 -13.27
N SER A 11 14.27 -13.12 -12.77
CA SER A 11 14.57 -14.55 -12.82
C SER A 11 13.51 -15.39 -12.13
N GLU A 12 13.06 -14.94 -10.95
CA GLU A 12 12.06 -15.66 -10.18
C GLU A 12 10.76 -15.86 -10.94
N VAL A 13 10.36 -14.92 -11.77
CA VAL A 13 9.10 -15.03 -12.48
C VAL A 13 9.23 -15.72 -13.83
N PHE A 14 10.45 -15.80 -14.38
CA PHE A 14 10.68 -16.47 -15.65
C PHE A 14 11.09 -17.92 -15.52
N GLU A 15 11.70 -18.30 -14.40
CA GLU A 15 12.10 -19.69 -14.18
C GLU A 15 10.93 -20.67 -14.20
N PRO A 16 9.85 -20.43 -13.46
CA PRO A 16 8.67 -21.31 -13.56
C PRO A 16 8.04 -21.12 -14.93
N GLN A 17 7.90 -22.20 -15.67
CA GLN A 17 7.29 -22.14 -17.00
C GLN A 17 5.81 -22.36 -16.91
N ASP A 18 5.15 -21.49 -16.16
CA ASP A 18 3.75 -21.63 -15.81
C ASP A 18 3.10 -20.26 -15.85
N GLY A 19 2.22 -20.08 -16.79
CA GLY A 19 1.48 -18.85 -16.94
C GLY A 19 2.31 -17.70 -17.52
N CYS A 20 1.82 -16.51 -17.35
CA CYS A 20 2.43 -15.32 -17.90
C CYS A 20 3.47 -14.76 -16.91
N PRO A 21 4.73 -14.64 -17.34
CA PRO A 21 5.77 -14.11 -16.45
C PRO A 21 5.51 -12.68 -16.00
N LEU A 22 4.94 -11.85 -16.86
CA LEU A 22 4.68 -10.46 -16.50
C LEU A 22 3.55 -10.34 -15.48
N CYS A 23 2.52 -11.18 -15.59
CA CYS A 23 1.47 -11.22 -14.59
C CYS A 23 2.02 -11.70 -13.25
N ARG A 24 2.90 -12.69 -13.30
CA ARG A 24 3.56 -13.20 -12.09
C ARG A 24 4.44 -12.14 -11.45
N LEU A 25 5.18 -11.39 -12.26
CA LEU A 25 6.02 -10.30 -11.76
C LEU A 25 5.17 -9.23 -11.08
N ARG A 26 4.04 -8.86 -11.69
CA ARG A 26 3.12 -7.90 -11.09
C ARG A 26 2.64 -8.39 -9.72
N ASP A 27 2.25 -9.63 -9.64
CA ASP A 27 1.73 -10.20 -8.39
C ASP A 27 2.81 -10.26 -7.30
N VAL A 28 4.03 -10.64 -7.70
CA VAL A 28 5.16 -10.70 -6.76
C VAL A 28 5.50 -9.30 -6.24
N LEU A 29 5.55 -8.32 -7.14
CA LEU A 29 5.86 -6.95 -6.73
C LEU A 29 4.77 -6.38 -5.83
N GLU A 30 3.51 -6.64 -6.15
CA GLU A 30 2.40 -6.19 -5.33
C GLU A 30 2.47 -6.78 -3.93
N GLU A 31 2.74 -8.06 -3.84
CA GLU A 31 2.88 -8.73 -2.56
C GLU A 31 4.03 -8.17 -1.74
N ARG A 32 5.18 -7.99 -2.37
CA ARG A 32 6.36 -7.44 -1.69
C ARG A 32 6.14 -6.01 -1.24
N MET A 33 5.48 -5.20 -2.07
CA MET A 33 5.20 -3.82 -1.71
C MET A 33 4.20 -3.72 -0.56
N THR A 34 3.18 -4.55 -0.57
CA THR A 34 2.22 -4.55 0.53
C THR A 34 2.85 -5.03 1.83
N ASP A 35 3.74 -6.03 1.75
CA ASP A 35 4.49 -6.49 2.92
C ASP A 35 5.40 -5.39 3.45
N TYR A 36 6.08 -4.69 2.57
CA TYR A 36 6.98 -3.61 2.96
C TYR A 36 6.22 -2.46 3.62
N ILE A 37 5.13 -2.04 3.02
CA ILE A 37 4.34 -0.91 3.52
C ILE A 37 3.72 -1.23 4.89
N THR A 38 3.28 -2.46 5.10
CA THR A 38 2.67 -2.86 6.36
C THR A 38 3.69 -3.34 7.39
N GLY A 39 4.94 -3.50 6.99
CA GLY A 39 6.02 -3.93 7.87
C GLY A 39 6.97 -2.78 8.17
N ALA A 40 8.15 -2.86 7.59
CA ALA A 40 9.23 -1.90 7.88
C ALA A 40 8.84 -0.46 7.55
N ALA A 41 8.19 -0.24 6.41
CA ALA A 41 7.87 1.11 5.96
C ALA A 41 6.80 1.79 6.81
N MET A 42 5.99 1.01 7.51
CA MET A 42 4.97 1.59 8.37
C MET A 42 5.57 2.45 9.47
N MET A 43 6.79 2.13 9.88
CA MET A 43 7.51 2.87 10.91
C MET A 43 8.32 4.03 10.35
N GLU A 44 8.38 4.17 9.04
CA GLU A 44 9.10 5.27 8.40
C GLU A 44 8.18 6.48 8.29
N PRO A 45 8.56 7.64 8.87
CA PRO A 45 7.67 8.80 8.88
C PRO A 45 7.26 9.26 7.50
N ASP A 46 8.15 9.23 6.53
CA ASP A 46 7.88 9.65 5.17
C ASP A 46 6.78 8.83 4.53
N VAL A 47 6.93 7.52 4.62
CA VAL A 47 5.96 6.59 4.05
C VAL A 47 4.64 6.68 4.80
N ARG A 48 4.71 6.77 6.13
CA ARG A 48 3.51 6.83 6.96
C ARG A 48 2.70 8.10 6.67
N GLN A 49 3.36 9.21 6.42
CA GLN A 49 2.69 10.46 6.05
C GLN A 49 1.93 10.30 4.74
N GLU A 50 2.55 9.65 3.76
CA GLU A 50 1.89 9.43 2.48
C GLU A 50 0.71 8.47 2.58
N THR A 51 0.85 7.40 3.34
CA THR A 51 -0.26 6.46 3.52
C THR A 51 -1.39 7.08 4.34
N ASN A 52 -1.07 7.95 5.29
CA ASN A 52 -2.08 8.67 6.04
C ASN A 52 -2.88 9.61 5.14
N ARG A 53 -2.19 10.26 4.23
CA ARG A 53 -2.81 11.22 3.32
C ARG A 53 -3.63 10.56 2.23
N LEU A 54 -3.08 9.53 1.62
CA LEU A 54 -3.68 8.90 0.44
C LEU A 54 -4.59 7.72 0.75
N GLY A 55 -4.25 6.94 1.77
CA GLY A 55 -4.92 5.69 2.02
C GLY A 55 -4.67 4.69 0.91
N PHE A 56 -5.50 3.69 0.85
CA PHE A 56 -5.41 2.65 -0.17
C PHE A 56 -6.78 2.46 -0.83
N CYS A 57 -6.77 1.90 -2.02
CA CYS A 57 -8.00 1.54 -2.68
C CYS A 57 -8.59 0.27 -2.04
N ASN A 58 -9.85 0.02 -2.30
CA ASN A 58 -10.54 -1.12 -1.73
C ASN A 58 -9.85 -2.47 -2.05
N PRO A 59 -9.45 -2.75 -3.31
CA PRO A 59 -8.75 -3.99 -3.58
C PRO A 59 -7.48 -4.17 -2.76
N HIS A 60 -6.74 -3.10 -2.51
CA HIS A 60 -5.53 -3.20 -1.71
C HIS A 60 -5.81 -3.38 -0.24
N TYR A 61 -6.84 -2.72 0.31
CA TYR A 61 -7.24 -3.00 1.69
C TYR A 61 -7.64 -4.47 1.86
N ARG A 62 -8.37 -5.02 0.90
CA ARG A 62 -8.75 -6.43 0.93
C ARG A 62 -7.54 -7.35 0.89
N ARG A 63 -6.56 -7.01 0.04
CA ARG A 63 -5.32 -7.78 -0.06
C ARG A 63 -4.55 -7.75 1.26
N LEU A 64 -4.45 -6.59 1.88
CA LEU A 64 -3.75 -6.44 3.15
C LEU A 64 -4.42 -7.24 4.26
N LEU A 65 -5.74 -7.25 4.30
CA LEU A 65 -6.47 -8.05 5.27
C LEU A 65 -6.29 -9.54 5.01
N ALA A 66 -6.26 -9.95 3.73
CA ALA A 66 -6.02 -11.33 3.36
C ALA A 66 -4.61 -11.79 3.76
N GLN A 67 -3.66 -10.89 3.78
CA GLN A 67 -2.30 -11.17 4.22
C GLN A 67 -2.15 -11.15 5.74
N ARG A 68 -3.25 -11.03 6.45
CA ARG A 68 -3.29 -11.02 7.92
C ARG A 68 -2.49 -9.88 8.55
N LYS A 69 -2.46 -8.74 7.89
CA LYS A 69 -1.81 -7.53 8.39
C LYS A 69 -2.78 -6.66 9.17
N ARG A 70 -3.56 -7.27 10.03
CA ARG A 70 -4.69 -6.60 10.68
C ARG A 70 -4.30 -5.40 11.52
N LEU A 71 -3.25 -5.56 12.35
CA LEU A 71 -2.81 -4.47 13.21
C LEU A 71 -2.28 -3.30 12.38
N SER A 72 -1.43 -3.61 11.40
CA SER A 72 -0.87 -2.58 10.53
C SER A 72 -1.96 -1.85 9.76
N VAL A 73 -2.90 -2.59 9.21
CA VAL A 73 -4.02 -2.00 8.47
C VAL A 73 -4.86 -1.13 9.40
N ALA A 74 -5.14 -1.60 10.61
CA ALA A 74 -5.93 -0.83 11.56
C ALA A 74 -5.25 0.48 11.92
N LEU A 75 -3.96 0.46 12.17
CA LEU A 75 -3.21 1.67 12.53
C LEU A 75 -3.15 2.64 11.36
N MET A 76 -2.88 2.13 10.17
CA MET A 76 -2.79 2.97 8.97
C MET A 76 -4.16 3.54 8.60
N LEU A 77 -5.20 2.76 8.72
CA LEU A 77 -6.55 3.21 8.41
C LEU A 77 -7.02 4.25 9.43
N GLU A 78 -6.73 4.03 10.71
CA GLU A 78 -7.05 4.99 11.75
C GLU A 78 -6.40 6.34 11.47
N SER A 79 -5.12 6.33 11.13
CA SER A 79 -4.40 7.55 10.79
C SER A 79 -4.94 8.22 9.54
N HIS A 80 -5.30 7.42 8.54
CA HIS A 80 -5.88 7.95 7.31
C HIS A 80 -7.25 8.58 7.57
N LEU A 81 -8.09 7.92 8.35
CA LEU A 81 -9.40 8.46 8.69
C LEU A 81 -9.29 9.76 9.49
N ALA A 82 -8.28 9.86 10.35
CA ALA A 82 -8.03 11.09 11.08
C ALA A 82 -7.67 12.23 10.13
N GLU A 83 -6.87 11.94 9.11
CA GLU A 83 -6.52 12.95 8.09
C GLU A 83 -7.74 13.35 7.26
N VAL A 84 -8.56 12.39 6.88
CA VAL A 84 -9.78 12.67 6.12
C VAL A 84 -10.75 13.50 6.95
N GLU A 85 -10.91 13.16 8.21
CA GLU A 85 -11.76 13.92 9.13
C GLU A 85 -11.27 15.36 9.27
N LYS A 86 -9.98 15.52 9.46
CA LYS A 86 -9.36 16.82 9.58
C LYS A 86 -9.59 17.66 8.32
N GLU A 87 -9.41 17.06 7.16
CA GLU A 87 -9.63 17.72 5.88
C GLU A 87 -11.10 18.05 5.66
N ALA A 88 -11.98 17.13 5.97
CA ALA A 88 -13.41 17.30 5.78
C ALA A 88 -13.97 18.40 6.67
N PHE A 89 -13.46 18.54 7.88
CA PHE A 89 -13.97 19.51 8.86
C PHE A 89 -13.10 20.75 9.00
N ALA A 90 -11.95 20.78 8.35
CA ALA A 90 -11.07 21.93 8.41
C ALA A 90 -11.67 23.18 7.76
N THR A 91 -12.59 22.99 6.84
CA THR A 91 -13.27 24.08 6.17
C THR A 91 -14.39 24.66 7.00
N GLY A 92 -14.54 24.17 8.21
CA GLY A 92 -15.42 24.74 9.18
C GLY A 92 -16.87 24.32 9.04
N LEU A 93 -17.60 24.54 10.11
CA LEU A 93 -19.00 24.18 10.20
C LEU A 93 -19.91 25.04 9.35
N GLY A 94 -19.47 26.20 8.97
CA GLY A 94 -20.21 27.06 8.07
C GLY A 94 -19.51 27.18 6.74
N GLY A 95 -18.51 26.37 6.54
CA GLY A 95 -17.63 26.56 5.43
C GLY A 95 -18.02 25.85 4.19
N LYS A 96 -17.26 26.16 3.20
CA LYS A 96 -17.34 25.50 1.92
C LYS A 96 -16.84 24.08 2.07
N THR A 97 -17.59 23.16 1.58
CA THR A 97 -17.13 21.78 1.52
C THR A 97 -16.08 21.67 0.43
N LYS A 98 -14.90 21.28 0.82
CA LYS A 98 -13.89 20.90 -0.14
C LYS A 98 -14.17 19.50 -0.60
N LYS A 99 -13.88 19.24 -1.85
CA LYS A 99 -13.90 17.87 -2.33
C LYS A 99 -12.91 17.04 -1.57
N VAL A 100 -13.41 16.02 -0.95
CA VAL A 100 -12.57 15.01 -0.31
C VAL A 100 -12.31 13.93 -1.34
N LYS A 101 -11.07 13.64 -1.54
CA LYS A 101 -10.69 12.60 -2.47
C LYS A 101 -10.73 11.23 -1.84
#